data_f2fb8416ed6f40673ec81b2b72b92bbc
#
_entry.id   f2fb8416ed6f40673ec81b2b72b92bbc
#
_cell.length_a   1.000
_cell.length_b   1.000
_cell.length_c   1.000
_cell.angle_alpha   90.00
_cell.angle_beta   90.00
_cell.angle_gamma   90.00
#
_symmetry.space_group_name_H-M   'P 1'
#
loop_
_entity.id
_entity.type
_entity.pdbx_description
1 polymer ?
#
loop_
_entity_poly.entity_id
_entity_poly.type
_entity_poly.pdbx_seq_one_letter_code
_entity_poly.pdbx_strand_id
1 'polypeptide(L)'
;MIKRIGLVVVMICFLGGCYNYEELNSIAIISAIGIDHKDGEFRVSYQIVNSNNASNNTGYEQASVVVYDYPAKSLEESAREASLLTSKRLFASHARVVVISEEVARSYLPDVMDFIYRDPDIRNEFYVVMTKGNSPSDVLKVMTPLVNISGEDIANSLINSNEIMGINESIMFSDLLNKYLNPRCDVVIPSVEIINSRDNRGKNIGNISDSVNNNGDEKDIDKSEEDMEGESTENLKKSDYDANILISTMGVFRGSEFLGFLTEEESISYNFITGNLNKTLVEYECDDNKFVVLDIIKIKSGMDVLKGGKISIKIGGRASIAETHCRMDLRDEKVIMRINKRLNERIEGMVKKSFYSIRDKYKSDIFGIEDMYYKKMNGYY
;
A
#
# COMPACT_ATOMS: atom_id res chain seq x y z
N MET A 1 9.54 -25.04 60.99
CA MET A 1 10.29 -25.50 59.80
C MET A 1 9.36 -25.79 58.61
N ILE A 2 8.33 -26.61 58.74
CA ILE A 2 7.43 -27.00 57.62
C ILE A 2 6.80 -25.81 56.87
N LYS A 3 6.33 -24.77 57.61
CA LYS A 3 5.75 -23.55 56.98
C LYS A 3 6.75 -22.78 56.11
N ARG A 4 8.04 -22.74 56.49
CA ARG A 4 9.08 -22.08 55.70
C ARG A 4 9.47 -22.88 54.45
N ILE A 5 9.45 -24.22 54.54
CA ILE A 5 9.68 -25.12 53.42
C ILE A 5 8.53 -24.98 52.41
N GLY A 6 7.26 -24.93 52.89
CA GLY A 6 6.10 -24.71 52.04
C GLY A 6 6.16 -23.37 51.25
N LEU A 7 6.63 -22.29 51.91
CA LEU A 7 6.80 -20.99 51.25
C LEU A 7 7.87 -21.02 50.15
N VAL A 8 8.98 -21.73 50.41
CA VAL A 8 10.05 -21.89 49.40
C VAL A 8 9.58 -22.72 48.18
N VAL A 9 8.80 -23.78 48.41
CA VAL A 9 8.25 -24.59 47.30
C VAL A 9 7.27 -23.77 46.48
N VAL A 10 6.41 -22.95 47.09
CA VAL A 10 5.50 -22.04 46.39
C VAL A 10 6.30 -20.99 45.58
N MET A 11 7.37 -20.43 46.16
CA MET A 11 8.24 -19.50 45.41
C MET A 11 8.91 -20.13 44.18
N ILE A 12 9.34 -21.39 44.27
CA ILE A 12 9.94 -22.13 43.17
C ILE A 12 8.94 -22.36 42.02
N CYS A 13 7.64 -22.56 42.34
CA CYS A 13 6.59 -22.69 41.34
C CYS A 13 6.32 -21.39 40.55
N PHE A 14 6.66 -20.22 41.11
CA PHE A 14 6.56 -18.94 40.38
C PHE A 14 7.80 -18.55 39.59
N LEU A 15 8.90 -19.30 39.68
CA LEU A 15 10.14 -19.09 38.96
C LEU A 15 10.16 -19.79 37.58
N GLY A 16 9.13 -20.53 37.19
CA GLY A 16 9.01 -21.21 35.90
C GLY A 16 8.49 -20.30 34.79
N GLY A 17 9.17 -19.19 34.51
CA GLY A 17 8.63 -18.15 33.65
C GLY A 17 9.37 -17.86 32.34
N CYS A 18 9.84 -18.85 31.58
CA CYS A 18 10.34 -18.62 30.21
C CYS A 18 10.13 -19.89 29.35
N TYR A 19 8.86 -20.24 29.10
CA TYR A 19 8.56 -21.45 28.34
C TYR A 19 8.73 -21.29 26.81
N ASN A 20 8.84 -20.07 26.28
CA ASN A 20 8.92 -19.82 24.84
C ASN A 20 10.16 -18.96 24.48
N TYR A 21 11.33 -19.34 25.02
CA TYR A 21 12.58 -18.68 24.64
C TYR A 21 13.09 -19.25 23.31
N GLU A 22 13.20 -18.40 22.29
CA GLU A 22 13.85 -18.70 21.03
C GLU A 22 15.12 -17.88 20.88
N GLU A 23 16.20 -18.53 20.48
CA GLU A 23 17.46 -17.83 20.20
C GLU A 23 17.35 -17.07 18.88
N LEU A 24 17.81 -15.83 18.86
CA LEU A 24 17.80 -14.99 17.66
C LEU A 24 18.52 -15.65 16.46
N ASN A 25 19.50 -16.51 16.73
CA ASN A 25 20.24 -17.23 15.71
C ASN A 25 19.43 -18.39 15.06
N SER A 26 18.37 -18.85 15.71
CA SER A 26 17.51 -19.95 15.23
C SER A 26 16.32 -19.46 14.42
N ILE A 27 16.06 -18.16 14.37
CA ILE A 27 14.94 -17.57 13.64
C ILE A 27 15.38 -16.87 12.36
N ALA A 28 14.49 -16.87 11.36
CA ALA A 28 14.60 -16.12 10.13
C ALA A 28 13.51 -15.01 10.15
N ILE A 29 13.94 -13.76 10.22
CA ILE A 29 13.03 -12.61 10.32
C ILE A 29 12.42 -12.35 8.96
N ILE A 30 11.09 -12.44 8.89
CA ILE A 30 10.31 -12.12 7.70
C ILE A 30 10.01 -10.61 7.71
N SER A 31 10.37 -9.93 6.63
CA SER A 31 10.07 -8.51 6.40
C SER A 31 8.79 -8.29 5.61
N ALA A 32 8.46 -9.22 4.72
CA ALA A 32 7.24 -9.18 3.92
C ALA A 32 6.74 -10.57 3.54
N ILE A 33 5.44 -10.66 3.27
CA ILE A 33 4.78 -11.89 2.82
C ILE A 33 4.10 -11.58 1.48
N GLY A 34 4.34 -12.42 0.47
CA GLY A 34 3.63 -12.39 -0.80
C GLY A 34 2.63 -13.54 -0.87
N ILE A 35 1.43 -13.28 -1.38
CA ILE A 35 0.40 -14.32 -1.56
C ILE A 35 -0.11 -14.24 -2.99
N ASP A 36 0.10 -15.31 -3.73
CA ASP A 36 -0.31 -15.47 -5.12
C ASP A 36 -1.17 -16.71 -5.31
N HIS A 37 -1.91 -16.74 -6.41
CA HIS A 37 -2.60 -17.92 -6.90
C HIS A 37 -2.40 -18.00 -8.41
N LYS A 38 -1.79 -19.07 -8.87
CA LYS A 38 -1.51 -19.30 -10.29
C LYS A 38 -1.63 -20.77 -10.63
N ASP A 39 -2.19 -21.08 -11.79
CA ASP A 39 -2.34 -22.44 -12.31
C ASP A 39 -3.07 -23.41 -11.36
N GLY A 40 -3.98 -22.90 -10.53
CA GLY A 40 -4.76 -23.68 -9.56
C GLY A 40 -4.05 -23.94 -8.24
N GLU A 41 -2.91 -23.31 -7.97
CA GLU A 41 -2.13 -23.46 -6.75
C GLU A 41 -1.89 -22.10 -6.09
N PHE A 42 -1.90 -22.10 -4.76
CA PHE A 42 -1.44 -20.97 -3.96
C PHE A 42 0.08 -20.97 -3.85
N ARG A 43 0.65 -19.77 -3.77
CA ARG A 43 2.07 -19.56 -3.52
C ARG A 43 2.24 -18.51 -2.43
N VAL A 44 2.71 -18.93 -1.26
CA VAL A 44 3.09 -18.03 -0.18
C VAL A 44 4.59 -17.78 -0.26
N SER A 45 4.98 -16.54 -0.44
CA SER A 45 6.37 -16.10 -0.56
C SER A 45 6.79 -15.36 0.71
N TYR A 46 7.93 -15.71 1.26
CA TYR A 46 8.52 -15.05 2.43
C TYR A 46 9.79 -14.32 2.05
N GLN A 47 9.79 -13.00 2.25
CA GLN A 47 11.01 -12.21 2.17
C GLN A 47 11.71 -12.24 3.52
N ILE A 48 12.88 -12.85 3.58
CA ILE A 48 13.68 -13.06 4.77
C ILE A 48 14.87 -12.13 4.76
N VAL A 49 15.09 -11.42 5.88
CA VAL A 49 16.26 -10.56 6.08
C VAL A 49 17.52 -11.43 6.31
N ASN A 50 18.54 -11.21 5.50
CA ASN A 50 19.83 -11.88 5.65
C ASN A 50 20.69 -11.19 6.69
N SER A 51 20.65 -11.66 7.95
CA SER A 51 21.40 -11.09 9.07
C SER A 51 22.92 -11.22 8.96
N ASN A 52 23.42 -12.07 8.06
CA ASN A 52 24.87 -12.30 7.90
C ASN A 52 25.58 -11.12 7.22
N ASN A 53 24.87 -10.28 6.49
CA ASN A 53 25.43 -9.08 5.85
C ASN A 53 25.76 -7.95 6.83
N ALA A 54 25.15 -7.94 8.01
CA ALA A 54 25.39 -6.91 9.02
C ALA A 54 26.75 -7.08 9.75
N SER A 55 27.41 -8.25 9.65
CA SER A 55 28.58 -8.59 10.46
C SER A 55 29.88 -8.91 9.68
N ASN A 56 29.84 -9.05 8.36
CA ASN A 56 31.01 -9.50 7.61
C ASN A 56 31.56 -8.46 6.62
N ASN A 57 32.70 -7.87 7.00
CA ASN A 57 33.62 -7.15 6.09
C ASN A 57 34.35 -8.10 5.09
N THR A 58 33.83 -9.28 4.83
CA THR A 58 34.36 -10.19 3.82
C THR A 58 33.77 -9.82 2.48
N GLY A 59 34.56 -9.31 1.56
CA GLY A 59 34.27 -8.74 0.25
C GLY A 59 33.37 -9.52 -0.74
N TYR A 60 32.48 -10.37 -0.25
CA TYR A 60 31.40 -11.01 -1.00
C TYR A 60 30.09 -10.31 -0.62
N GLU A 61 29.56 -9.50 -1.54
CA GLU A 61 28.26 -8.88 -1.42
C GLU A 61 27.18 -9.97 -1.60
N GLN A 62 26.61 -10.42 -0.50
CA GLN A 62 25.40 -11.26 -0.53
C GLN A 62 24.16 -10.35 -0.56
N ALA A 63 23.07 -10.82 -1.13
CA ALA A 63 21.79 -10.10 -1.11
C ALA A 63 21.33 -9.87 0.34
N SER A 64 20.78 -8.68 0.60
CA SER A 64 20.28 -8.30 1.92
C SER A 64 19.01 -9.07 2.31
N VAL A 65 18.31 -9.62 1.35
CA VAL A 65 17.10 -10.42 1.51
C VAL A 65 17.14 -11.66 0.61
N VAL A 66 16.40 -12.67 1.03
CA VAL A 66 16.14 -13.88 0.24
C VAL A 66 14.63 -14.11 0.23
N VAL A 67 14.08 -14.47 -0.93
CA VAL A 67 12.67 -14.80 -1.07
C VAL A 67 12.53 -16.31 -1.26
N TYR A 68 11.81 -16.94 -0.34
CA TYR A 68 11.41 -18.35 -0.45
C TYR A 68 9.94 -18.46 -0.73
N ASP A 69 9.57 -19.28 -1.68
CA ASP A 69 8.17 -19.61 -1.98
C ASP A 69 8.00 -21.08 -2.32
N TYR A 70 6.78 -21.60 -2.17
CA TYR A 70 6.43 -22.96 -2.55
C TYR A 70 4.98 -23.01 -3.05
N PRO A 71 4.70 -23.60 -4.23
CA PRO A 71 3.34 -23.77 -4.72
C PRO A 71 2.66 -24.96 -4.03
N ALA A 72 1.40 -24.77 -3.60
CA ALA A 72 0.60 -25.82 -2.97
C ALA A 72 -0.90 -25.60 -3.19
N LYS A 73 -1.72 -26.61 -2.87
CA LYS A 73 -3.18 -26.53 -3.03
C LYS A 73 -3.86 -25.63 -2.01
N SER A 74 -3.22 -25.35 -0.90
CA SER A 74 -3.73 -24.46 0.15
C SER A 74 -2.67 -23.48 0.62
N LEU A 75 -3.10 -22.34 1.19
CA LEU A 75 -2.22 -21.34 1.79
C LEU A 75 -1.35 -21.92 2.90
N GLU A 76 -1.96 -22.71 3.79
CA GLU A 76 -1.29 -23.31 4.93
C GLU A 76 -0.22 -24.34 4.49
N GLU A 77 -0.52 -25.15 3.48
CA GLU A 77 0.43 -26.11 2.91
C GLU A 77 1.60 -25.37 2.26
N SER A 78 1.34 -24.36 1.43
CA SER A 78 2.37 -23.52 0.82
C SER A 78 3.26 -22.85 1.86
N ALA A 79 2.69 -22.30 2.92
CA ALA A 79 3.44 -21.65 4.00
C ALA A 79 4.35 -22.65 4.74
N ARG A 80 3.86 -23.84 5.02
CA ARG A 80 4.64 -24.91 5.70
C ARG A 80 5.75 -25.46 4.83
N GLU A 81 5.46 -25.73 3.56
CA GLU A 81 6.47 -26.22 2.62
C GLU A 81 7.56 -25.17 2.36
N ALA A 82 7.20 -23.88 2.26
CA ALA A 82 8.19 -22.80 2.18
C ALA A 82 9.11 -22.74 3.41
N SER A 83 8.60 -23.12 4.58
CA SER A 83 9.40 -23.19 5.81
C SER A 83 10.45 -24.28 5.78
N LEU A 84 10.26 -25.36 4.99
CA LEU A 84 11.23 -26.43 4.84
C LEU A 84 12.44 -26.05 3.96
N LEU A 85 12.34 -24.95 3.21
CA LEU A 85 13.45 -24.44 2.39
C LEU A 85 14.52 -23.72 3.22
N THR A 86 14.27 -23.47 4.50
CA THR A 86 15.23 -22.84 5.42
C THR A 86 15.54 -23.73 6.62
N SER A 87 16.76 -23.65 7.14
CA SER A 87 17.17 -24.30 8.37
C SER A 87 16.74 -23.56 9.64
N LYS A 88 16.14 -22.37 9.49
CA LYS A 88 15.71 -21.50 10.58
C LYS A 88 14.18 -21.48 10.65
N ARG A 89 13.63 -21.28 11.85
CA ARG A 89 12.19 -21.05 12.00
C ARG A 89 11.81 -19.68 11.41
N LEU A 90 10.81 -19.67 10.54
CA LEU A 90 10.25 -18.43 9.98
C LEU A 90 9.51 -17.66 11.08
N PHE A 91 9.84 -16.36 11.24
CA PHE A 91 9.29 -15.50 12.26
C PHE A 91 8.63 -14.27 11.61
N ALA A 92 7.30 -14.33 11.49
CA ALA A 92 6.50 -13.37 10.74
C ALA A 92 6.03 -12.14 11.56
N SER A 93 6.28 -12.12 12.88
CA SER A 93 5.83 -11.03 13.76
C SER A 93 6.43 -9.64 13.42
N HIS A 94 7.43 -9.59 12.56
CA HIS A 94 8.05 -8.34 12.09
C HIS A 94 7.74 -8.04 10.62
N ALA A 95 6.82 -8.78 10.00
CA ALA A 95 6.37 -8.46 8.65
C ALA A 95 5.79 -7.04 8.60
N ARG A 96 6.26 -6.22 7.66
CA ARG A 96 5.85 -4.83 7.46
C ARG A 96 4.72 -4.70 6.46
N VAL A 97 4.65 -5.64 5.52
CA VAL A 97 3.67 -5.63 4.43
C VAL A 97 3.29 -7.05 4.01
N VAL A 98 2.03 -7.22 3.69
CA VAL A 98 1.53 -8.37 2.94
C VAL A 98 1.12 -7.89 1.55
N VAL A 99 1.67 -8.55 0.54
CA VAL A 99 1.44 -8.26 -0.88
C VAL A 99 0.59 -9.37 -1.46
N ILE A 100 -0.60 -9.07 -1.98
CA ILE A 100 -1.49 -10.03 -2.63
C ILE A 100 -1.52 -9.80 -4.14
N SER A 101 -1.67 -10.86 -4.94
CA SER A 101 -1.84 -10.71 -6.38
C SER A 101 -3.24 -10.24 -6.77
N GLU A 102 -3.41 -9.74 -8.00
CA GLU A 102 -4.74 -9.42 -8.54
C GLU A 102 -5.66 -10.66 -8.59
N GLU A 103 -5.13 -11.83 -8.87
CA GLU A 103 -5.89 -13.08 -8.90
C GLU A 103 -6.42 -13.44 -7.51
N VAL A 104 -5.56 -13.34 -6.49
CA VAL A 104 -5.95 -13.50 -5.09
C VAL A 104 -7.01 -12.47 -4.69
N ALA A 105 -6.81 -11.22 -5.06
CA ALA A 105 -7.77 -10.15 -4.80
C ALA A 105 -9.14 -10.40 -5.45
N ARG A 106 -9.16 -11.02 -6.65
CA ARG A 106 -10.41 -11.32 -7.38
C ARG A 106 -11.19 -12.50 -6.80
N SER A 107 -10.49 -13.55 -6.37
CA SER A 107 -11.14 -14.85 -6.17
C SER A 107 -10.94 -15.41 -4.76
N TYR A 108 -9.91 -14.98 -4.02
CA TYR A 108 -9.45 -15.64 -2.80
C TYR A 108 -9.23 -14.68 -1.62
N LEU A 109 -9.73 -13.45 -1.69
CA LEU A 109 -9.56 -12.48 -0.60
C LEU A 109 -10.07 -12.99 0.76
N PRO A 110 -11.26 -13.65 0.85
CA PRO A 110 -11.73 -14.22 2.12
C PRO A 110 -10.78 -15.27 2.71
N ASP A 111 -10.23 -16.14 1.85
CA ASP A 111 -9.31 -17.21 2.28
C ASP A 111 -8.02 -16.63 2.83
N VAL A 112 -7.50 -15.57 2.19
CA VAL A 112 -6.30 -14.86 2.65
C VAL A 112 -6.55 -14.14 3.97
N MET A 113 -7.69 -13.46 4.10
CA MET A 113 -8.06 -12.79 5.36
C MET A 113 -8.17 -13.78 6.52
N ASP A 114 -8.79 -14.96 6.29
CA ASP A 114 -8.93 -16.01 7.29
C ASP A 114 -7.58 -16.64 7.63
N PHE A 115 -6.75 -16.93 6.62
CA PHE A 115 -5.40 -17.49 6.81
C PHE A 115 -4.53 -16.57 7.70
N ILE A 116 -4.44 -15.29 7.34
CA ILE A 116 -3.64 -14.33 8.10
C ILE A 116 -4.18 -14.15 9.53
N TYR A 117 -5.50 -14.06 9.69
CA TYR A 117 -6.13 -13.85 11.00
C TYR A 117 -5.92 -15.03 11.96
N ARG A 118 -5.82 -16.25 11.44
CA ARG A 118 -5.63 -17.47 12.24
C ARG A 118 -4.18 -17.77 12.58
N ASP A 119 -3.22 -17.22 11.86
CA ASP A 119 -1.81 -17.46 12.11
C ASP A 119 -1.34 -16.70 13.36
N PRO A 120 -0.95 -17.42 14.44
CA PRO A 120 -0.53 -16.79 15.69
C PRO A 120 0.85 -16.12 15.61
N ASP A 121 1.64 -16.45 14.61
CA ASP A 121 2.99 -15.90 14.42
C ASP A 121 2.94 -14.58 13.61
N ILE A 122 1.81 -14.25 12.99
CA ILE A 122 1.60 -13.00 12.27
C ILE A 122 0.90 -11.97 13.18
N ARG A 123 1.54 -10.82 13.40
CA ARG A 123 0.90 -9.69 14.09
C ARG A 123 0.05 -8.90 13.10
N ASN A 124 -1.08 -8.36 13.56
CA ASN A 124 -2.01 -7.61 12.69
C ASN A 124 -1.55 -6.16 12.37
N GLU A 125 -0.29 -5.82 12.67
CA GLU A 125 0.29 -4.48 12.53
C GLU A 125 1.18 -4.36 11.28
N PHE A 126 0.68 -4.78 10.13
CA PHE A 126 1.33 -4.63 8.83
C PHE A 126 0.38 -3.99 7.82
N TYR A 127 0.94 -3.44 6.76
CA TYR A 127 0.18 -2.90 5.64
C TYR A 127 -0.22 -4.00 4.66
N VAL A 128 -1.38 -3.82 4.02
CA VAL A 128 -1.82 -4.70 2.94
C VAL A 128 -1.78 -3.93 1.64
N VAL A 129 -1.14 -4.50 0.63
CA VAL A 129 -1.09 -3.96 -0.73
C VAL A 129 -1.40 -5.06 -1.75
N MET A 130 -1.89 -4.69 -2.91
CA MET A 130 -2.08 -5.62 -4.02
C MET A 130 -1.15 -5.28 -5.18
N THR A 131 -0.70 -6.28 -5.90
CA THR A 131 0.09 -6.04 -7.11
C THR A 131 -0.79 -5.59 -8.26
N LYS A 132 -0.18 -4.85 -9.19
CA LYS A 132 -0.81 -4.46 -10.44
C LYS A 132 0.11 -4.89 -11.58
N GLY A 133 -0.27 -5.96 -12.27
CA GLY A 133 0.47 -6.48 -13.42
C GLY A 133 1.73 -7.30 -13.09
N ASN A 134 2.06 -7.53 -11.81
CA ASN A 134 3.24 -8.27 -11.39
C ASN A 134 2.87 -9.37 -10.38
N SER A 135 3.73 -10.37 -10.20
CA SER A 135 3.56 -11.31 -9.10
C SER A 135 4.05 -10.71 -7.77
N PRO A 136 3.46 -11.11 -6.62
CA PRO A 136 3.98 -10.71 -5.31
C PRO A 136 5.44 -11.11 -5.08
N SER A 137 5.83 -12.31 -5.52
CA SER A 137 7.20 -12.81 -5.42
C SER A 137 8.18 -11.89 -6.16
N ASP A 138 7.83 -11.44 -7.38
CA ASP A 138 8.67 -10.54 -8.17
C ASP A 138 8.82 -9.18 -7.47
N VAL A 139 7.72 -8.62 -6.95
CA VAL A 139 7.77 -7.35 -6.19
C VAL A 139 8.69 -7.48 -4.98
N LEU A 140 8.64 -8.61 -4.25
CA LEU A 140 9.49 -8.84 -3.09
C LEU A 140 10.97 -9.08 -3.45
N LYS A 141 11.28 -9.47 -4.68
CA LYS A 141 12.66 -9.65 -5.18
C LYS A 141 13.31 -8.35 -5.64
N VAL A 142 12.53 -7.28 -5.88
CA VAL A 142 13.10 -5.98 -6.30
C VAL A 142 13.92 -5.40 -5.16
N MET A 143 15.18 -5.13 -5.42
CA MET A 143 16.06 -4.42 -4.50
C MET A 143 16.19 -2.96 -4.93
N THR A 144 15.80 -2.05 -4.05
CA THR A 144 15.91 -0.62 -4.30
C THR A 144 17.20 -0.07 -3.68
N PRO A 145 17.84 0.94 -4.30
CA PRO A 145 19.15 1.44 -3.85
C PRO A 145 19.15 2.09 -2.46
N LEU A 146 18.00 2.64 -2.03
CA LEU A 146 17.90 3.35 -0.75
C LEU A 146 17.57 2.44 0.42
N VAL A 147 16.77 1.40 0.17
CA VAL A 147 16.31 0.45 1.19
C VAL A 147 16.46 -0.96 0.65
N ASN A 148 17.46 -1.69 1.15
CA ASN A 148 17.82 -3.02 0.65
C ASN A 148 16.79 -4.12 0.99
N ILE A 149 15.67 -3.78 1.62
CA ILE A 149 14.60 -4.67 2.05
C ILE A 149 13.31 -4.18 1.41
N SER A 150 12.84 -4.85 0.36
CA SER A 150 11.66 -4.40 -0.42
C SER A 150 10.41 -4.27 0.45
N GLY A 151 10.20 -5.17 1.41
CA GLY A 151 9.06 -5.08 2.33
C GLY A 151 9.06 -3.80 3.16
N GLU A 152 10.22 -3.34 3.58
CA GLU A 152 10.37 -2.09 4.31
C GLU A 152 10.23 -0.87 3.40
N ASP A 153 10.77 -0.96 2.19
CA ASP A 153 10.64 0.08 1.17
C ASP A 153 9.18 0.28 0.74
N ILE A 154 8.43 -0.79 0.48
CA ILE A 154 7.00 -0.74 0.17
C ILE A 154 6.22 -0.07 1.30
N ALA A 155 6.43 -0.48 2.56
CA ALA A 155 5.74 0.08 3.71
C ALA A 155 6.02 1.58 3.87
N ASN A 156 7.29 2.00 3.75
CA ASN A 156 7.69 3.39 3.86
C ASN A 156 7.19 4.22 2.67
N SER A 157 7.25 3.68 1.45
CA SER A 157 6.74 4.32 0.24
C SER A 157 5.23 4.49 0.28
N LEU A 158 4.49 3.54 0.87
CA LEU A 158 3.05 3.64 1.07
C LEU A 158 2.69 4.81 2.00
N ILE A 159 3.39 4.95 3.12
CA ILE A 159 3.21 6.06 4.06
C ILE A 159 3.55 7.39 3.38
N ASN A 160 4.73 7.48 2.77
CA ASN A 160 5.22 8.71 2.15
C ASN A 160 4.31 9.17 0.99
N SER A 161 3.85 8.27 0.13
CA SER A 161 2.98 8.62 -0.98
C SER A 161 1.59 9.07 -0.52
N ASN A 162 1.07 8.53 0.58
CA ASN A 162 -0.13 9.04 1.21
C ASN A 162 0.09 10.45 1.81
N GLU A 163 1.21 10.64 2.53
CA GLU A 163 1.50 11.92 3.20
C GLU A 163 1.84 13.07 2.25
N ILE A 164 2.44 12.76 1.08
CA ILE A 164 2.93 13.79 0.15
C ILE A 164 1.91 14.08 -0.95
N MET A 165 1.29 13.05 -1.51
CA MET A 165 0.43 13.16 -2.69
C MET A 165 -1.02 12.76 -2.42
N GLY A 166 -1.26 11.88 -1.44
CA GLY A 166 -2.60 11.38 -1.12
C GLY A 166 -3.20 10.48 -2.19
N ILE A 167 -2.38 9.77 -2.95
CA ILE A 167 -2.82 8.88 -4.04
C ILE A 167 -3.26 7.50 -3.56
N ASN A 168 -3.00 7.15 -2.30
CA ASN A 168 -3.37 5.88 -1.69
C ASN A 168 -3.83 6.07 -0.24
N GLU A 169 -4.33 5.00 0.36
CA GLU A 169 -4.62 4.89 1.79
C GLU A 169 -3.60 3.92 2.41
N SER A 170 -2.81 4.37 3.39
CA SER A 170 -1.92 3.49 4.16
C SER A 170 -2.73 2.75 5.21
N ILE A 171 -3.38 1.65 4.81
CA ILE A 171 -4.27 0.88 5.68
C ILE A 171 -3.54 -0.31 6.30
N MET A 172 -3.61 -0.45 7.63
CA MET A 172 -3.15 -1.63 8.35
C MET A 172 -4.16 -2.77 8.25
N PHE A 173 -3.68 -4.01 8.36
CA PHE A 173 -4.54 -5.20 8.28
C PHE A 173 -5.68 -5.17 9.29
N SER A 174 -5.45 -4.72 10.52
CA SER A 174 -6.49 -4.59 11.55
C SER A 174 -7.64 -3.68 11.11
N ASP A 175 -7.33 -2.55 10.50
CA ASP A 175 -8.33 -1.58 10.02
C ASP A 175 -9.02 -2.09 8.76
N LEU A 176 -8.26 -2.71 7.85
CA LEU A 176 -8.81 -3.35 6.66
C LEU A 176 -9.80 -4.46 7.05
N LEU A 177 -9.43 -5.33 8.01
CA LEU A 177 -10.30 -6.40 8.48
C LEU A 177 -11.59 -5.85 9.11
N ASN A 178 -11.49 -4.79 9.93
CA ASN A 178 -12.64 -4.14 10.51
C ASN A 178 -13.60 -3.56 9.46
N LYS A 179 -13.05 -2.91 8.42
CA LYS A 179 -13.85 -2.42 7.28
C LYS A 179 -14.46 -3.58 6.48
N TYR A 180 -13.66 -4.61 6.20
CA TYR A 180 -14.09 -5.79 5.44
C TYR A 180 -15.23 -6.57 6.11
N LEU A 181 -15.19 -6.70 7.44
CA LEU A 181 -16.24 -7.37 8.22
C LEU A 181 -17.51 -6.51 8.41
N ASN A 182 -17.45 -5.23 8.08
CA ASN A 182 -18.62 -4.35 8.15
C ASN A 182 -19.48 -4.50 6.89
N PRO A 183 -20.68 -5.07 6.96
CA PRO A 183 -21.53 -5.31 5.77
C PRO A 183 -22.06 -4.03 5.11
N ARG A 184 -21.78 -2.85 5.69
CA ARG A 184 -22.23 -1.53 5.23
C ARG A 184 -21.10 -0.64 4.73
N CYS A 185 -19.93 -1.20 4.50
CA CYS A 185 -18.79 -0.45 3.99
C CYS A 185 -17.95 -1.39 3.13
N ASP A 186 -17.62 -0.95 1.95
CA ASP A 186 -16.67 -1.65 1.09
C ASP A 186 -15.25 -1.14 1.34
N VAL A 187 -14.26 -1.88 0.87
CA VAL A 187 -12.86 -1.59 1.12
C VAL A 187 -12.12 -1.14 -0.13
N VAL A 188 -11.04 -0.40 0.09
CA VAL A 188 -10.01 -0.16 -0.91
C VAL A 188 -8.69 -0.75 -0.42
N ILE A 189 -7.88 -1.25 -1.34
CA ILE A 189 -6.54 -1.77 -1.03
C ILE A 189 -5.55 -1.05 -1.96
N PRO A 190 -4.49 -0.40 -1.42
CA PRO A 190 -3.47 0.25 -2.24
C PRO A 190 -2.75 -0.75 -3.13
N SER A 191 -2.29 -0.29 -4.29
CA SER A 191 -1.59 -1.13 -5.24
C SER A 191 -0.14 -0.74 -5.42
N VAL A 192 0.66 -1.75 -5.78
CA VAL A 192 2.08 -1.64 -6.07
C VAL A 192 2.38 -2.23 -7.43
N GLU A 193 3.25 -1.58 -8.19
CA GLU A 193 3.72 -2.05 -9.49
C GLU A 193 5.25 -1.91 -9.62
N ILE A 194 5.85 -2.80 -10.39
CA ILE A 194 7.26 -2.68 -10.77
C ILE A 194 7.34 -1.81 -12.00
N ILE A 195 8.18 -0.78 -11.95
CA ILE A 195 8.45 0.09 -13.07
C ILE A 195 9.91 0.00 -13.46
N ASN A 196 10.18 -0.11 -14.75
CA ASN A 196 11.54 -0.06 -15.27
C ASN A 196 12.00 1.39 -15.40
N SER A 197 13.24 1.67 -15.06
CA SER A 197 13.79 3.04 -15.15
C SER A 197 13.74 3.61 -16.59
N ARG A 198 13.74 2.74 -17.59
CA ARG A 198 13.60 3.13 -19.01
C ARG A 198 12.19 3.62 -19.35
N ASP A 199 11.16 3.06 -18.71
CA ASP A 199 9.76 3.46 -18.91
C ASP A 199 9.45 4.80 -18.24
N ASN A 200 10.19 5.17 -17.18
CA ASN A 200 10.01 6.43 -16.47
C ASN A 200 10.48 7.68 -17.22
N ARG A 201 11.33 7.54 -18.23
CA ARG A 201 11.79 8.70 -19.03
C ARG A 201 10.69 9.29 -19.91
N GLY A 202 9.54 8.61 -20.05
CA GLY A 202 8.41 9.02 -20.88
C GLY A 202 7.06 9.16 -20.19
N LYS A 203 6.91 8.66 -18.96
CA LYS A 203 5.68 8.84 -18.18
C LYS A 203 5.80 10.10 -17.34
N ASN A 204 5.40 11.24 -17.92
CA ASN A 204 5.00 12.38 -17.12
C ASN A 204 3.90 11.92 -16.16
N ILE A 205 4.14 12.06 -14.88
CA ILE A 205 3.12 11.96 -13.83
C ILE A 205 2.18 13.16 -14.04
N GLY A 206 1.12 12.93 -14.77
CA GLY A 206 0.13 13.96 -15.12
C GLY A 206 -0.26 13.81 -16.59
N ASN A 207 -1.51 13.44 -16.84
CA ASN A 207 -2.11 13.33 -18.16
C ASN A 207 -1.78 14.53 -19.03
N ILE A 208 -0.96 14.32 -20.04
CA ILE A 208 -0.97 15.14 -21.25
C ILE A 208 -1.19 14.18 -22.43
N SER A 209 -2.44 14.24 -22.91
CA SER A 209 -2.96 13.92 -24.24
C SER A 209 -2.10 13.08 -25.18
N ASP A 210 -2.71 11.99 -25.65
CA ASP A 210 -2.46 11.31 -26.90
C ASP A 210 -1.99 12.26 -28.02
N SER A 211 -0.80 11.98 -28.50
CA SER A 211 -0.46 11.93 -29.92
C SER A 211 1.06 12.00 -30.10
N VAL A 212 1.70 10.88 -30.38
CA VAL A 212 2.74 10.77 -31.41
C VAL A 212 2.91 9.29 -31.78
N ASN A 213 2.63 8.97 -33.02
CA ASN A 213 3.04 7.73 -33.70
C ASN A 213 4.53 7.48 -33.48
N ASN A 214 4.89 6.28 -33.05
CA ASN A 214 6.21 5.74 -33.30
C ASN A 214 6.11 4.28 -33.71
N ASN A 215 6.37 4.08 -34.98
CA ASN A 215 6.87 2.82 -35.55
C ASN A 215 8.26 2.57 -34.93
N GLY A 216 8.42 1.47 -34.25
CA GLY A 216 9.72 1.04 -33.75
C GLY A 216 9.62 -0.37 -33.20
N ASP A 217 10.13 -1.32 -33.93
CA ASP A 217 10.33 -2.75 -33.75
C ASP A 217 10.12 -3.29 -32.29
N GLU A 218 9.04 -4.03 -32.12
CA GLU A 218 8.89 -5.02 -31.05
C GLU A 218 9.95 -6.10 -31.23
N LYS A 219 10.94 -6.10 -30.34
CA LYS A 219 11.69 -7.31 -30.04
C LYS A 219 11.09 -7.90 -28.77
N ASP A 220 10.32 -8.95 -28.92
CA ASP A 220 9.99 -9.90 -27.89
C ASP A 220 11.29 -10.40 -27.24
N ILE A 221 11.56 -9.95 -26.03
CA ILE A 221 12.58 -10.54 -25.17
C ILE A 221 11.83 -11.36 -24.13
N ASP A 222 11.76 -12.65 -24.43
CA ASP A 222 11.39 -13.68 -23.46
C ASP A 222 12.50 -13.72 -22.40
N LYS A 223 12.33 -12.98 -21.30
CA LYS A 223 13.28 -12.99 -20.16
C LYS A 223 12.93 -14.17 -19.27
N SER A 224 13.83 -15.12 -19.17
CA SER A 224 13.76 -16.23 -18.23
C SER A 224 13.88 -15.76 -16.78
N GLU A 225 13.32 -16.53 -15.83
CA GLU A 225 13.36 -16.22 -14.38
C GLU A 225 14.79 -16.01 -13.82
N GLU A 226 15.81 -16.57 -14.47
CA GLU A 226 17.22 -16.40 -14.08
C GLU A 226 17.73 -14.98 -14.31
N ASP A 227 17.18 -14.24 -15.28
CA ASP A 227 17.61 -12.87 -15.58
C ASP A 227 17.13 -11.85 -14.52
N MET A 228 16.03 -12.13 -13.79
CA MET A 228 15.52 -11.23 -12.75
C MET A 228 16.37 -11.25 -11.47
N GLU A 229 16.95 -12.39 -11.08
CA GLU A 229 17.82 -12.46 -9.89
C GLU A 229 19.14 -11.71 -10.10
N GLY A 230 19.66 -11.70 -11.30
CA GLY A 230 20.87 -10.93 -11.66
C GLY A 230 20.61 -9.42 -11.67
N GLU A 231 19.47 -8.97 -12.21
CA GLU A 231 19.10 -7.55 -12.28
C GLU A 231 18.85 -6.93 -10.91
N SER A 232 18.27 -7.68 -9.95
CA SER A 232 17.95 -7.16 -8.61
C SER A 232 19.21 -6.85 -7.77
N THR A 233 20.27 -7.63 -7.92
CA THR A 233 21.55 -7.40 -7.21
C THR A 233 22.40 -6.31 -7.88
N GLU A 234 22.29 -6.13 -9.18
CA GLU A 234 23.00 -5.07 -9.90
C GLU A 234 22.45 -3.67 -9.60
N ASN A 235 21.15 -3.54 -9.22
CA ASN A 235 20.56 -2.27 -8.82
C ASN A 235 21.29 -1.59 -7.65
N LEU A 236 21.87 -2.38 -6.73
CA LEU A 236 22.61 -1.85 -5.58
C LEU A 236 23.96 -1.19 -5.94
N LYS A 237 24.46 -1.43 -7.15
CA LYS A 237 25.76 -0.96 -7.62
C LYS A 237 25.70 0.18 -8.61
N LYS A 238 24.48 0.52 -9.09
CA LYS A 238 24.26 1.52 -10.14
C LYS A 238 23.59 2.76 -9.58
N SER A 239 23.96 3.93 -10.08
CA SER A 239 23.19 5.16 -9.89
C SER A 239 21.96 5.25 -10.81
N ASP A 240 21.87 4.38 -11.81
CA ASP A 240 20.72 4.22 -12.74
C ASP A 240 20.29 2.74 -12.65
N TYR A 241 19.26 2.44 -11.91
CA TYR A 241 18.76 1.10 -11.66
C TYR A 241 17.69 0.68 -12.66
N ASP A 242 17.60 -0.62 -12.93
CA ASP A 242 16.73 -1.16 -13.99
C ASP A 242 15.27 -1.34 -13.54
N ALA A 243 15.01 -1.54 -12.25
CA ALA A 243 13.67 -1.69 -11.69
C ALA A 243 13.48 -0.88 -10.41
N ASN A 244 12.27 -0.38 -10.20
CA ASN A 244 11.85 0.31 -8.98
C ASN A 244 10.43 -0.08 -8.60
N ILE A 245 10.07 0.11 -7.33
CA ILE A 245 8.73 -0.10 -6.79
C ILE A 245 7.98 1.22 -6.81
N LEU A 246 6.81 1.24 -7.43
CA LEU A 246 5.90 2.38 -7.42
C LEU A 246 4.64 2.01 -6.64
N ILE A 247 4.33 2.80 -5.61
CA ILE A 247 3.00 2.78 -5.01
C ILE A 247 2.06 3.53 -5.96
N SER A 248 1.09 2.80 -6.48
CA SER A 248 0.13 3.28 -7.45
C SER A 248 -1.19 3.70 -6.77
N THR A 249 -2.28 3.57 -7.46
CA THR A 249 -3.63 3.92 -6.98
C THR A 249 -4.21 2.82 -6.09
N MET A 250 -5.51 2.81 -5.88
CA MET A 250 -6.18 1.84 -5.00
C MET A 250 -7.12 0.93 -5.78
N GLY A 251 -7.11 -0.35 -5.45
CA GLY A 251 -8.12 -1.32 -5.89
C GLY A 251 -9.41 -1.16 -5.11
N VAL A 252 -10.55 -1.19 -5.79
CA VAL A 252 -11.90 -1.08 -5.23
C VAL A 252 -12.51 -2.47 -5.10
N PHE A 253 -13.11 -2.73 -3.96
CA PHE A 253 -13.84 -3.96 -3.70
C PHE A 253 -15.31 -3.68 -3.43
N ARG A 254 -16.15 -4.69 -3.63
CA ARG A 254 -17.54 -4.77 -3.15
C ARG A 254 -17.68 -6.09 -2.40
N GLY A 255 -17.75 -6.01 -1.09
CA GLY A 255 -17.53 -7.18 -0.24
C GLY A 255 -16.15 -7.81 -0.52
N SER A 256 -16.12 -9.05 -1.02
CA SER A 256 -14.89 -9.75 -1.42
C SER A 256 -14.53 -9.65 -2.90
N GLU A 257 -15.36 -9.01 -3.72
CA GLU A 257 -15.19 -8.92 -5.18
C GLU A 257 -14.31 -7.73 -5.55
N PHE A 258 -13.15 -7.95 -6.16
CA PHE A 258 -12.33 -6.89 -6.74
C PHE A 258 -12.96 -6.37 -8.05
N LEU A 259 -13.18 -5.07 -8.13
CA LEU A 259 -13.90 -4.43 -9.24
C LEU A 259 -12.99 -3.69 -10.23
N GLY A 260 -11.81 -3.29 -9.80
CA GLY A 260 -10.84 -2.55 -10.60
C GLY A 260 -10.11 -1.48 -9.81
N PHE A 261 -9.24 -0.73 -10.49
CA PHE A 261 -8.43 0.33 -9.86
C PHE A 261 -9.05 1.71 -10.07
N LEU A 262 -8.96 2.54 -9.03
CA LEU A 262 -9.21 3.98 -9.12
C LEU A 262 -8.17 4.63 -10.03
N THR A 263 -8.53 5.75 -10.64
CA THR A 263 -7.57 6.69 -11.22
C THR A 263 -6.88 7.48 -10.11
N GLU A 264 -5.80 8.18 -10.42
CA GLU A 264 -5.10 9.05 -9.46
C GLU A 264 -6.05 10.15 -8.92
N GLU A 265 -6.80 10.82 -9.81
CA GLU A 265 -7.77 11.84 -9.42
C GLU A 265 -8.90 11.28 -8.53
N GLU A 266 -9.37 10.06 -8.82
CA GLU A 266 -10.34 9.35 -8.00
C GLU A 266 -9.78 8.97 -6.63
N SER A 267 -8.50 8.54 -6.56
CA SER A 267 -7.83 8.17 -5.32
C SER A 267 -7.62 9.39 -4.40
N ILE A 268 -7.13 10.50 -4.95
CA ILE A 268 -7.00 11.76 -4.21
C ILE A 268 -8.37 12.25 -3.73
N SER A 269 -9.40 12.16 -4.57
CA SER A 269 -10.77 12.56 -4.21
C SER A 269 -11.36 11.67 -3.12
N TYR A 270 -11.09 10.35 -3.17
CA TYR A 270 -11.47 9.42 -2.11
C TYR A 270 -10.87 9.87 -0.77
N ASN A 271 -9.57 10.16 -0.73
CA ASN A 271 -8.89 10.60 0.48
C ASN A 271 -9.36 11.99 0.95
N PHE A 272 -9.75 12.89 0.05
CA PHE A 272 -10.43 14.13 0.42
C PHE A 272 -11.77 13.86 1.11
N ILE A 273 -12.56 12.91 0.61
CA ILE A 273 -13.90 12.61 1.14
C ILE A 273 -13.81 11.90 2.49
N THR A 274 -12.93 10.92 2.61
CA THR A 274 -12.77 10.09 3.82
C THR A 274 -11.96 10.73 4.93
N GLY A 275 -11.25 11.83 4.63
CA GLY A 275 -10.44 12.54 5.61
C GLY A 275 -9.03 11.96 5.80
N ASN A 276 -8.61 11.06 4.91
CA ASN A 276 -7.29 10.40 4.96
C ASN A 276 -6.19 11.20 4.25
N LEU A 277 -6.45 12.46 3.90
CA LEU A 277 -5.54 13.31 3.16
C LEU A 277 -4.93 14.38 4.05
N ASN A 278 -3.61 14.36 4.20
CA ASN A 278 -2.87 15.37 4.96
C ASN A 278 -2.34 16.49 4.08
N LYS A 279 -1.83 16.12 2.91
CA LYS A 279 -1.18 16.99 1.95
C LYS A 279 -1.40 16.50 0.53
N THR A 280 -1.53 17.42 -0.43
CA THR A 280 -1.55 17.09 -1.86
C THR A 280 -1.22 18.32 -2.69
N LEU A 281 -0.88 18.11 -3.96
CA LEU A 281 -0.75 19.16 -4.95
C LEU A 281 -2.05 19.26 -5.76
N VAL A 282 -2.50 20.50 -5.99
CA VAL A 282 -3.61 20.80 -6.88
C VAL A 282 -3.16 21.84 -7.88
N GLU A 283 -3.34 21.52 -9.15
CA GLU A 283 -3.04 22.45 -10.23
C GLU A 283 -4.32 22.90 -10.95
N TYR A 284 -4.28 24.11 -11.48
CA TYR A 284 -5.27 24.59 -12.43
C TYR A 284 -4.64 25.47 -13.51
N GLU A 285 -5.21 25.40 -14.69
CA GLU A 285 -4.78 26.21 -15.83
C GLU A 285 -5.25 27.65 -15.65
N CYS A 286 -4.33 28.61 -15.77
CA CYS A 286 -4.62 30.05 -15.63
C CYS A 286 -4.57 30.80 -16.96
N ASP A 287 -3.85 30.27 -17.94
CA ASP A 287 -3.71 30.76 -19.33
C ASP A 287 -3.28 29.54 -20.19
N ASP A 288 -3.34 29.63 -21.50
CA ASP A 288 -3.00 28.55 -22.44
C ASP A 288 -1.66 27.90 -22.06
N ASN A 289 -1.71 26.62 -21.69
CA ASN A 289 -0.56 25.82 -21.24
C ASN A 289 0.25 26.43 -20.07
N LYS A 290 -0.37 27.28 -19.24
CA LYS A 290 0.24 27.84 -18.03
C LYS A 290 -0.57 27.46 -16.81
N PHE A 291 0.13 27.05 -15.78
CA PHE A 291 -0.49 26.50 -14.58
C PHE A 291 -0.10 27.28 -13.33
N VAL A 292 -0.98 27.26 -12.36
CA VAL A 292 -0.71 27.56 -10.96
C VAL A 292 -0.77 26.24 -10.20
N VAL A 293 0.31 25.91 -9.52
CA VAL A 293 0.43 24.73 -8.67
C VAL A 293 0.34 25.17 -7.21
N LEU A 294 -0.56 24.55 -6.48
CA LEU A 294 -0.82 24.86 -5.08
C LEU A 294 -0.53 23.63 -4.22
N ASP A 295 0.27 23.82 -3.19
CA ASP A 295 0.51 22.86 -2.14
C ASP A 295 -0.58 23.01 -1.07
N ILE A 296 -1.44 22.01 -0.94
CA ILE A 296 -2.55 21.98 0.03
C ILE A 296 -2.09 21.18 1.25
N ILE A 297 -2.12 21.83 2.40
CA ILE A 297 -1.66 21.25 3.66
C ILE A 297 -2.71 21.39 4.76
N LYS A 298 -2.57 20.56 5.81
CA LYS A 298 -3.47 20.58 6.98
C LYS A 298 -4.93 20.43 6.58
N ILE A 299 -5.15 19.49 5.68
CA ILE A 299 -6.48 19.20 5.15
C ILE A 299 -7.33 18.63 6.27
N LYS A 300 -8.55 19.15 6.39
CA LYS A 300 -9.59 18.59 7.26
C LYS A 300 -10.82 18.40 6.40
N SER A 301 -11.35 17.22 6.43
CA SER A 301 -12.61 16.91 5.76
C SER A 301 -13.56 16.16 6.67
N GLY A 302 -14.81 16.22 6.33
CA GLY A 302 -15.85 15.47 7.01
C GLY A 302 -17.01 15.26 6.06
N MET A 303 -17.58 14.08 6.12
CA MET A 303 -18.78 13.70 5.39
C MET A 303 -19.92 13.51 6.39
N ASP A 304 -21.11 13.97 6.06
CA ASP A 304 -22.32 13.77 6.89
C ASP A 304 -23.52 13.50 6.01
N VAL A 305 -24.42 12.66 6.48
CA VAL A 305 -25.69 12.36 5.85
C VAL A 305 -26.77 13.26 6.46
N LEU A 306 -27.29 14.19 5.66
CA LEU A 306 -28.32 15.14 6.06
C LEU A 306 -29.72 14.54 5.98
N LYS A 307 -30.72 15.23 6.56
CA LYS A 307 -32.14 14.87 6.41
C LYS A 307 -32.52 14.73 4.94
N GLY A 308 -33.25 13.65 4.61
CA GLY A 308 -33.64 13.34 3.23
C GLY A 308 -32.57 12.63 2.40
N GLY A 309 -31.52 12.06 3.04
CA GLY A 309 -30.51 11.25 2.38
C GLY A 309 -29.49 12.07 1.56
N LYS A 310 -29.43 13.38 1.76
CA LYS A 310 -28.42 14.24 1.11
C LYS A 310 -27.07 14.05 1.80
N ILE A 311 -26.00 13.90 1.00
CA ILE A 311 -24.63 13.80 1.49
C ILE A 311 -24.02 15.20 1.47
N SER A 312 -23.43 15.61 2.60
CA SER A 312 -22.68 16.85 2.74
C SER A 312 -21.20 16.51 2.96
N ILE A 313 -20.35 16.98 2.07
CA ILE A 313 -18.89 16.84 2.20
C ILE A 313 -18.34 18.25 2.46
N LYS A 314 -17.60 18.41 3.55
CA LYS A 314 -16.92 19.65 3.91
C LYS A 314 -15.43 19.44 3.87
N ILE A 315 -14.73 20.24 3.08
CA ILE A 315 -13.28 20.19 2.93
C ILE A 315 -12.72 21.56 3.27
N GLY A 316 -11.71 21.61 4.12
CA GLY A 316 -10.98 22.81 4.46
C GLY A 316 -9.49 22.52 4.58
N GLY A 317 -8.65 23.53 4.35
CA GLY A 317 -7.20 23.36 4.42
C GLY A 317 -6.50 24.70 4.29
N ARG A 318 -5.17 24.64 4.25
CA ARG A 318 -4.31 25.77 3.92
C ARG A 318 -3.66 25.51 2.58
N ALA A 319 -3.63 26.52 1.72
CA ALA A 319 -2.93 26.44 0.44
C ALA A 319 -1.77 27.42 0.42
N SER A 320 -0.67 27.02 -0.18
CA SER A 320 0.44 27.88 -0.57
C SER A 320 0.73 27.70 -2.05
N ILE A 321 1.13 28.78 -2.71
CA ILE A 321 1.54 28.71 -4.12
C ILE A 321 2.91 28.04 -4.15
N ALA A 322 2.98 26.83 -4.71
CA ALA A 322 4.23 26.11 -4.91
C ALA A 322 4.94 26.62 -6.18
N GLU A 323 4.19 26.83 -7.25
CA GLU A 323 4.71 27.30 -8.53
C GLU A 323 3.65 28.08 -9.31
N THR A 324 4.05 29.04 -10.11
CA THR A 324 3.16 29.73 -11.07
C THR A 324 3.89 30.07 -12.37
N HIS A 325 3.31 29.68 -13.48
CA HIS A 325 3.76 30.09 -14.83
C HIS A 325 3.03 31.32 -15.32
N CYS A 326 2.00 31.77 -14.60
CA CYS A 326 1.20 32.95 -14.98
C CYS A 326 1.77 34.22 -14.37
N ARG A 327 1.81 35.27 -15.16
CA ARG A 327 2.20 36.60 -14.69
C ARG A 327 1.09 37.18 -13.83
N MET A 328 1.29 37.23 -12.52
CA MET A 328 0.34 37.73 -11.53
C MET A 328 1.07 38.55 -10.48
N ASP A 329 0.47 39.66 -10.02
CA ASP A 329 0.97 40.36 -8.84
C ASP A 329 0.40 39.70 -7.58
N LEU A 330 1.20 38.81 -6.95
CA LEU A 330 0.81 38.11 -5.74
C LEU A 330 0.68 38.97 -4.49
N ARG A 331 1.01 40.28 -4.58
CA ARG A 331 0.81 41.26 -3.52
C ARG A 331 -0.61 41.84 -3.57
N ASP A 332 -1.31 41.71 -4.71
CA ASP A 332 -2.70 42.16 -4.84
C ASP A 332 -3.66 41.14 -4.21
N GLU A 333 -4.37 41.57 -3.17
CA GLU A 333 -5.35 40.74 -2.45
C GLU A 333 -6.45 40.22 -3.38
N LYS A 334 -6.85 40.95 -4.41
CA LYS A 334 -7.83 40.50 -5.41
C LYS A 334 -7.33 39.32 -6.23
N VAL A 335 -6.03 39.28 -6.50
CA VAL A 335 -5.39 38.13 -7.19
C VAL A 335 -5.42 36.90 -6.29
N ILE A 336 -5.06 37.06 -5.02
CA ILE A 336 -5.12 35.96 -4.05
C ILE A 336 -6.55 35.45 -3.88
N MET A 337 -7.54 36.33 -3.76
CA MET A 337 -8.95 35.91 -3.69
C MET A 337 -9.39 35.15 -4.94
N ARG A 338 -8.93 35.55 -6.12
CA ARG A 338 -9.23 34.87 -7.38
C ARG A 338 -8.59 33.45 -7.42
N ILE A 339 -7.34 33.32 -6.97
CA ILE A 339 -6.64 32.04 -6.84
C ILE A 339 -7.43 31.12 -5.91
N ASN A 340 -7.80 31.57 -4.72
CA ASN A 340 -8.59 30.80 -3.78
C ASN A 340 -9.94 30.35 -4.35
N LYS A 341 -10.63 31.23 -5.06
CA LYS A 341 -11.90 30.87 -5.70
C LYS A 341 -11.71 29.74 -6.72
N ARG A 342 -10.73 29.88 -7.62
CA ARG A 342 -10.44 28.86 -8.65
C ARG A 342 -10.00 27.53 -8.02
N LEU A 343 -9.18 27.57 -6.96
CA LEU A 343 -8.79 26.38 -6.21
C LEU A 343 -10.02 25.65 -5.65
N ASN A 344 -10.93 26.38 -4.99
CA ASN A 344 -12.14 25.79 -4.44
C ASN A 344 -13.03 25.16 -5.53
N GLU A 345 -13.21 25.87 -6.66
CA GLU A 345 -13.95 25.37 -7.82
C GLU A 345 -13.30 24.09 -8.41
N ARG A 346 -11.95 24.05 -8.47
CA ARG A 346 -11.22 22.88 -8.96
C ARG A 346 -11.38 21.68 -8.03
N ILE A 347 -11.19 21.87 -6.72
CA ILE A 347 -11.35 20.78 -5.72
C ILE A 347 -12.81 20.30 -5.69
N GLU A 348 -13.79 21.21 -5.65
CA GLU A 348 -15.21 20.84 -5.66
C GLU A 348 -15.56 20.05 -6.93
N GLY A 349 -15.14 20.53 -8.10
CA GLY A 349 -15.38 19.85 -9.37
C GLY A 349 -14.76 18.48 -9.43
N MET A 350 -13.48 18.35 -9.00
CA MET A 350 -12.74 17.10 -8.95
C MET A 350 -13.42 16.09 -8.01
N VAL A 351 -13.65 16.47 -6.77
CA VAL A 351 -14.27 15.59 -5.75
C VAL A 351 -15.68 15.15 -6.16
N LYS A 352 -16.49 16.08 -6.69
CA LYS A 352 -17.83 15.77 -7.13
C LYS A 352 -17.85 14.82 -8.33
N LYS A 353 -17.01 15.08 -9.33
CA LYS A 353 -16.86 14.22 -10.51
C LYS A 353 -16.42 12.81 -10.12
N SER A 354 -15.38 12.70 -9.29
CA SER A 354 -14.84 11.42 -8.83
C SER A 354 -15.83 10.66 -7.96
N PHE A 355 -16.55 11.33 -7.07
CA PHE A 355 -17.60 10.70 -6.26
C PHE A 355 -18.67 10.01 -7.12
N TYR A 356 -19.19 10.69 -8.13
CA TYR A 356 -20.18 10.10 -9.03
C TYR A 356 -19.57 9.04 -9.95
N SER A 357 -18.35 9.26 -10.47
CA SER A 357 -17.64 8.29 -11.29
C SER A 357 -17.44 6.96 -10.55
N ILE A 358 -16.91 7.01 -9.33
CA ILE A 358 -16.65 5.84 -8.48
C ILE A 358 -17.98 5.10 -8.21
N ARG A 359 -19.00 5.83 -7.75
CA ARG A 359 -20.30 5.24 -7.45
C ARG A 359 -20.94 4.58 -8.67
N ASP A 360 -20.93 5.24 -9.81
CA ASP A 360 -21.64 4.77 -11.00
C ASP A 360 -20.87 3.62 -11.69
N LYS A 361 -19.51 3.66 -11.65
CA LYS A 361 -18.65 2.64 -12.24
C LYS A 361 -18.62 1.35 -11.41
N TYR A 362 -18.42 1.49 -10.09
CA TYR A 362 -18.18 0.33 -9.23
C TYR A 362 -19.43 -0.13 -8.48
N LYS A 363 -20.43 0.74 -8.28
CA LYS A 363 -21.63 0.45 -7.47
C LYS A 363 -21.28 -0.13 -6.10
N SER A 364 -20.23 0.42 -5.49
CA SER A 364 -19.63 0.02 -4.23
C SER A 364 -19.63 1.21 -3.27
N ASP A 365 -19.86 0.95 -1.98
CA ASP A 365 -19.85 2.00 -0.93
C ASP A 365 -18.50 2.05 -0.20
N ILE A 366 -17.43 2.38 -0.94
CA ILE A 366 -16.10 2.58 -0.33
C ILE A 366 -16.04 3.80 0.60
N PHE A 367 -17.02 4.69 0.53
CA PHE A 367 -17.11 5.88 1.39
C PHE A 367 -17.76 5.62 2.74
N GLY A 368 -18.41 4.44 2.92
CA GLY A 368 -19.12 4.08 4.14
C GLY A 368 -20.37 4.91 4.41
N ILE A 369 -21.06 5.34 3.36
CA ILE A 369 -22.27 6.18 3.45
C ILE A 369 -23.42 5.40 4.13
N GLU A 370 -23.58 4.12 3.79
CA GLU A 370 -24.61 3.27 4.38
C GLU A 370 -24.38 3.09 5.89
N ASP A 371 -23.13 2.88 6.30
CA ASP A 371 -22.77 2.75 7.71
C ASP A 371 -23.05 4.05 8.49
N MET A 372 -22.68 5.21 7.91
CA MET A 372 -23.01 6.51 8.49
C MET A 372 -24.51 6.75 8.61
N TYR A 373 -25.26 6.43 7.57
CA TYR A 373 -26.71 6.54 7.59
C TYR A 373 -27.32 5.65 8.67
N TYR A 374 -26.88 4.40 8.76
CA TYR A 374 -27.31 3.45 9.77
C TYR A 374 -27.02 3.94 11.18
N LYS A 375 -25.82 4.41 11.45
CA LYS A 375 -25.43 4.95 12.77
C LYS A 375 -26.27 6.15 13.15
N LYS A 376 -26.51 7.07 12.22
CA LYS A 376 -27.32 8.27 12.47
C LYS A 376 -28.79 7.95 12.75
N MET A 377 -29.37 6.98 12.03
CA MET A 377 -30.76 6.56 12.23
C MET A 377 -30.97 5.83 13.55
N ASN A 378 -29.95 5.14 14.07
CA ASN A 378 -30.02 4.38 15.33
C ASN A 378 -29.48 5.14 16.55
N GLY A 379 -29.20 6.42 16.43
CA GLY A 379 -28.81 7.28 17.56
C GLY A 379 -27.40 7.04 18.10
N TYR A 380 -26.49 6.54 17.27
CA TYR A 380 -25.06 6.36 17.64
C TYR A 380 -24.22 7.63 17.44
N TYR A 381 -24.85 8.79 17.20
CA TYR A 381 -24.21 10.11 17.12
C TYR A 381 -24.81 11.06 18.14
#